data_b1b586231966ef5d80358a2284ca860c
#
_entry.id   b1b586231966ef5d80358a2284ca860c
#
_cell.length_a   1.000
_cell.length_b   1.000
_cell.length_c   1.000
_cell.angle_alpha   90.00
_cell.angle_beta   90.00
_cell.angle_gamma   90.00
#
_symmetry.space_group_name_H-M   'P 1'
#
loop_
_entity.id
_entity.type
_entity.pdbx_description
1 polymer ?
#
loop_
_entity_poly.entity_id
_entity_poly.type
_entity_poly.pdbx_seq_one_letter_code
_entity_poly.pdbx_strand_id
1 'polypeptide(L)'
;MDPLDNESVLLAFDQPPRRVVSLIPSMTESLYDMGVGDRLVGITDFCQPKNGTGALLTRVGGTRSPDIEAVRRLAPDLVIANREENSRDAVDGLGQVGMTIWLTFPKSTLDALNLLWTLVKLFKLGEQAARVETMARTLDWTDRATTG
;
A
#
# COMPACT_ATOMS: atom_id res chain seq x y z
N MET A 1 6.87 16.83 -3.59
CA MET A 1 5.51 16.41 -3.96
C MET A 1 4.76 15.99 -2.70
N ASP A 2 3.53 16.44 -2.55
CA ASP A 2 2.73 16.12 -1.38
C ASP A 2 2.21 14.67 -1.44
N PRO A 3 2.11 13.99 -0.29
CA PRO A 3 1.53 12.66 -0.25
C PRO A 3 0.06 12.66 -0.70
N LEU A 4 -0.35 11.56 -1.32
CA LEU A 4 -1.70 11.40 -1.87
C LEU A 4 -2.56 10.55 -0.93
N ASP A 5 -3.84 10.90 -0.81
CA ASP A 5 -4.83 10.07 -0.13
C ASP A 5 -5.41 9.02 -1.09
N ASN A 6 -6.42 8.28 -0.62
CA ASN A 6 -7.03 7.21 -1.43
C ASN A 6 -7.64 7.73 -2.74
N GLU A 7 -8.30 8.87 -2.71
CA GLU A 7 -8.92 9.42 -3.91
C GLU A 7 -7.88 10.01 -4.86
N SER A 8 -6.92 10.72 -4.30
CA SER A 8 -5.88 11.40 -5.09
C SER A 8 -4.96 10.41 -5.80
N VAL A 9 -4.63 9.27 -5.16
CA VAL A 9 -3.78 8.27 -5.81
C VAL A 9 -4.47 7.68 -7.04
N LEU A 10 -5.79 7.50 -6.99
CA LEU A 10 -6.54 7.00 -8.15
C LEU A 10 -6.50 7.97 -9.31
N LEU A 11 -6.48 9.27 -9.03
CA LEU A 11 -6.40 10.30 -10.06
C LEU A 11 -5.00 10.43 -10.66
N ALA A 12 -3.98 10.01 -9.91
CA ALA A 12 -2.59 10.12 -10.34
C ALA A 12 -2.18 9.04 -11.35
N PHE A 13 -2.94 7.97 -11.48
CA PHE A 13 -2.57 6.83 -12.32
C PHE A 13 -3.66 6.51 -13.34
N ASP A 14 -3.34 6.64 -14.62
CA ASP A 14 -4.21 6.17 -15.71
C ASP A 14 -4.07 4.67 -15.91
N GLN A 15 -2.89 4.13 -15.65
CA GLN A 15 -2.57 2.71 -15.72
C GLN A 15 -2.08 2.22 -14.37
N PRO A 16 -2.24 0.93 -14.07
CA PRO A 16 -1.77 0.38 -12.78
C PRO A 16 -0.27 0.66 -12.57
N PRO A 17 0.13 0.95 -11.32
CA PRO A 17 1.54 1.10 -11.00
C PRO A 17 2.32 -0.17 -11.36
N ARG A 18 3.53 -0.01 -11.88
CA ARG A 18 4.37 -1.13 -12.31
C ARG A 18 5.47 -1.47 -11.33
N ARG A 19 5.99 -0.46 -10.64
CA ARG A 19 7.10 -0.61 -9.71
C ARG A 19 6.70 0.02 -8.38
N VAL A 20 6.39 -0.84 -7.42
CA VAL A 20 5.84 -0.41 -6.14
C VAL A 20 6.83 -0.68 -5.02
N VAL A 21 7.04 0.31 -4.16
CA VAL A 21 7.73 0.12 -2.88
C VAL A 21 6.68 0.18 -1.78
N SER A 22 6.61 -0.85 -0.96
CA SER A 22 5.72 -0.88 0.21
C SER A 22 6.54 -0.67 1.48
N LEU A 23 6.20 0.35 2.23
CA LEU A 23 6.86 0.67 3.51
C LEU A 23 6.04 0.16 4.71
N ILE A 24 5.04 -0.70 4.46
CA ILE A 24 4.13 -1.18 5.49
C ILE A 24 3.92 -2.69 5.33
N PRO A 25 4.15 -3.49 6.41
CA PRO A 25 3.94 -4.95 6.32
C PRO A 25 2.53 -5.35 5.92
N SER A 26 1.50 -4.67 6.44
CA SER A 26 0.11 -5.00 6.11
C SER A 26 -0.23 -4.76 4.64
N MET A 27 0.31 -3.69 4.04
CA MET A 27 0.09 -3.42 2.62
C MET A 27 0.87 -4.38 1.73
N THR A 28 2.07 -4.78 2.15
CA THR A 28 2.84 -5.81 1.45
C THR A 28 2.02 -7.09 1.37
N GLU A 29 1.44 -7.51 2.50
CA GLU A 29 0.60 -8.69 2.56
C GLU A 29 -0.64 -8.54 1.66
N SER A 30 -1.30 -7.39 1.71
CA SER A 30 -2.49 -7.12 0.88
C SER A 30 -2.18 -7.19 -0.61
N LEU A 31 -1.02 -6.67 -1.03
CA LEU A 31 -0.61 -6.72 -2.44
C LEU A 31 -0.41 -8.17 -2.90
N TYR A 32 0.19 -9.02 -2.07
CA TYR A 32 0.32 -10.45 -2.38
C TYR A 32 -1.05 -11.12 -2.44
N ASP A 33 -1.92 -10.85 -1.46
CA ASP A 33 -3.25 -11.44 -1.40
C ASP A 33 -4.11 -11.05 -2.60
N MET A 34 -3.92 -9.84 -3.11
CA MET A 34 -4.66 -9.34 -4.28
C MET A 34 -4.04 -9.78 -5.60
N GLY A 35 -2.93 -10.52 -5.57
CA GLY A 35 -2.30 -11.04 -6.78
C GLY A 35 -1.41 -10.07 -7.52
N VAL A 36 -1.01 -8.97 -6.87
CA VAL A 36 -0.13 -7.96 -7.48
C VAL A 36 1.23 -7.83 -6.80
N GLY A 37 1.62 -8.85 -6.04
CA GLY A 37 2.93 -8.87 -5.38
C GLY A 37 4.11 -8.81 -6.35
N ASP A 38 3.92 -9.21 -7.59
CA ASP A 38 4.92 -9.12 -8.65
C ASP A 38 5.27 -7.67 -9.03
N ARG A 39 4.44 -6.71 -8.64
CA ARG A 39 4.72 -5.28 -8.85
C ARG A 39 5.67 -4.71 -7.80
N LEU A 40 5.87 -5.41 -6.68
CA LEU A 40 6.78 -4.97 -5.64
C LEU A 40 8.23 -5.03 -6.09
N VAL A 41 8.98 -3.96 -5.88
CA VAL A 41 10.42 -3.89 -6.13
C VAL A 41 11.21 -3.61 -4.86
N GLY A 42 10.56 -3.08 -3.82
CA GLY A 42 11.18 -2.80 -2.54
C GLY A 42 10.21 -2.95 -1.38
N ILE A 43 10.72 -3.41 -0.25
CA ILE A 43 9.97 -3.59 0.99
C ILE A 43 10.87 -3.25 2.18
N THR A 44 10.27 -3.03 3.35
CA THR A 44 11.03 -2.81 4.57
C THR A 44 11.55 -4.13 5.12
N ASP A 45 12.45 -4.04 6.12
CA ASP A 45 13.02 -5.22 6.78
C ASP A 45 11.96 -6.05 7.52
N PHE A 46 10.83 -5.42 7.87
CA PHE A 46 9.74 -6.07 8.60
C PHE A 46 8.64 -6.64 7.70
N CYS A 47 8.72 -6.40 6.40
CA CYS A 47 7.80 -6.98 5.44
C CYS A 47 8.18 -8.43 5.12
N GLN A 48 7.18 -9.27 4.85
CA GLN A 48 7.38 -10.68 4.53
C GLN A 48 7.06 -10.94 3.07
N PRO A 49 8.07 -11.22 2.23
CA PRO A 49 7.80 -11.64 0.85
C PRO A 49 7.24 -13.06 0.83
N LYS A 50 6.43 -13.36 -0.19
CA LYS A 50 5.79 -14.67 -0.35
C LYS A 50 6.28 -15.39 -1.60
N ASN A 51 6.19 -16.72 -1.59
CA ASN A 51 6.37 -17.60 -2.78
C ASN A 51 7.69 -17.42 -3.52
N GLY A 52 8.79 -17.29 -2.77
CA GLY A 52 10.13 -17.23 -3.38
C GLY A 52 10.46 -15.91 -4.08
N THR A 53 9.57 -14.94 -4.02
CA THR A 53 9.79 -13.64 -4.66
C THR A 53 10.80 -12.76 -3.91
N GLY A 54 11.12 -13.10 -2.68
CA GLY A 54 12.00 -12.29 -1.82
C GLY A 54 13.38 -12.00 -2.39
N ALA A 55 13.91 -12.91 -3.22
CA ALA A 55 15.23 -12.73 -3.84
C ALA A 55 15.25 -11.59 -4.86
N LEU A 56 14.09 -11.22 -5.39
CA LEU A 56 13.95 -10.14 -6.39
C LEU A 56 13.62 -8.79 -5.75
N LEU A 57 13.43 -8.77 -4.43
CA LEU A 57 13.03 -7.57 -3.71
C LEU A 57 14.22 -6.96 -2.99
N THR A 58 14.31 -5.63 -3.06
CA THR A 58 15.32 -4.88 -2.31
C THR A 58 14.72 -4.47 -0.97
N ARG A 59 15.47 -4.69 0.09
CA ARG A 59 15.12 -4.20 1.42
C ARG A 59 15.57 -2.75 1.57
N VAL A 60 14.63 -1.88 1.93
CA VAL A 60 14.91 -0.43 2.00
C VAL A 60 15.03 0.06 3.44
N GLY A 61 15.33 -0.83 4.38
CA GLY A 61 15.57 -0.48 5.77
C GLY A 61 14.35 -0.63 6.66
N GLY A 62 14.37 0.07 7.77
CA GLY A 62 13.33 -0.03 8.81
C GLY A 62 12.01 0.62 8.41
N THR A 63 10.93 0.18 9.02
CA THR A 63 9.59 0.71 8.73
C THR A 63 9.48 2.19 9.10
N ARG A 64 9.94 2.57 10.28
CA ARG A 64 9.80 3.94 10.74
C ARG A 64 10.68 4.92 9.95
N SER A 65 11.91 4.51 9.64
CA SER A 65 12.88 5.35 8.95
C SER A 65 13.55 4.58 7.83
N PRO A 66 12.85 4.37 6.70
CA PRO A 66 13.43 3.67 5.55
C PRO A 66 14.56 4.48 4.93
N ASP A 67 15.42 3.79 4.20
CA ASP A 67 16.53 4.41 3.45
C ASP A 67 15.99 5.07 2.19
N ILE A 68 15.90 6.38 2.21
CA ILE A 68 15.33 7.18 1.10
C ILE A 68 16.13 6.99 -0.18
N GLU A 69 17.44 6.90 -0.09
CA GLU A 69 18.29 6.71 -1.25
C GLU A 69 18.09 5.34 -1.90
N ALA A 70 17.90 4.31 -1.08
CA ALA A 70 17.59 2.97 -1.57
C ALA A 70 16.25 2.96 -2.32
N VAL A 71 15.25 3.65 -1.80
CA VAL A 71 13.95 3.79 -2.49
C VAL A 71 14.13 4.52 -3.83
N ARG A 72 14.85 5.63 -3.81
CA ARG A 72 15.09 6.43 -5.01
C ARG A 72 15.79 5.63 -6.11
N ARG A 73 16.75 4.81 -5.75
CA ARG A 73 17.49 3.96 -6.71
C ARG A 73 16.62 2.94 -7.39
N LEU A 74 15.57 2.46 -6.71
CA LEU A 74 14.63 1.52 -7.29
C LEU A 74 13.73 2.17 -8.35
N ALA A 75 13.66 3.48 -8.38
CA ALA A 75 12.85 4.25 -9.31
C ALA A 75 11.38 3.75 -9.33
N PRO A 76 10.71 3.68 -8.17
CA PRO A 76 9.32 3.24 -8.14
C PRO A 76 8.42 4.31 -8.75
N ASP A 77 7.30 3.87 -9.32
CA ASP A 77 6.25 4.79 -9.74
C ASP A 77 5.23 5.02 -8.62
N LEU A 78 5.25 4.19 -7.58
CA LEU A 78 4.42 4.37 -6.40
C LEU A 78 5.14 3.89 -5.14
N VAL A 79 5.09 4.71 -4.08
CA VAL A 79 5.51 4.33 -2.73
C VAL A 79 4.28 4.34 -1.84
N ILE A 80 4.03 3.23 -1.15
CA ILE A 80 2.91 3.13 -0.21
C ILE A 80 3.44 3.28 1.21
N ALA A 81 2.92 4.26 1.92
CA ALA A 81 3.35 4.59 3.28
C ALA A 81 2.15 4.68 4.22
N ASN A 82 2.41 4.66 5.52
CA ASN A 82 1.40 4.80 6.56
C ASN A 82 1.80 5.93 7.49
N ARG A 83 0.84 6.75 7.86
CA ARG A 83 1.07 7.95 8.66
C ARG A 83 1.59 7.65 10.06
N GLU A 84 1.24 6.51 10.64
CA GLU A 84 1.68 6.11 11.98
C GLU A 84 2.97 5.30 11.96
N GLU A 85 3.11 4.38 11.01
CA GLU A 85 4.25 3.46 10.96
C GLU A 85 5.51 4.08 10.40
N ASN A 86 5.38 4.97 9.42
CA ASN A 86 6.51 5.66 8.81
C ASN A 86 6.64 7.06 9.41
N SER A 87 7.87 7.50 9.69
CA SER A 87 8.07 8.83 10.26
C SER A 87 7.68 9.92 9.25
N ARG A 88 7.27 11.07 9.78
CA ARG A 88 6.96 12.22 8.95
C ARG A 88 8.18 12.67 8.15
N ASP A 89 9.35 12.62 8.77
CA ASP A 89 10.61 12.99 8.10
C ASP A 89 10.90 12.08 6.91
N ALA A 90 10.61 10.78 7.04
CA ALA A 90 10.80 9.83 5.94
C ALA A 90 9.84 10.14 4.78
N VAL A 91 8.58 10.39 5.08
CA VAL A 91 7.57 10.72 4.07
C VAL A 91 7.94 12.04 3.37
N ASP A 92 8.31 13.07 4.14
CA ASP A 92 8.72 14.35 3.59
C ASP A 92 9.97 14.21 2.72
N GLY A 93 10.95 13.43 3.18
CA GLY A 93 12.18 13.19 2.43
C GLY A 93 11.94 12.48 1.09
N LEU A 94 11.03 11.51 1.08
CA LEU A 94 10.65 10.82 -0.17
C LEU A 94 9.94 11.79 -1.13
N GLY A 95 9.10 12.66 -0.62
CA GLY A 95 8.45 13.69 -1.43
C GLY A 95 9.44 14.67 -2.04
N GLN A 96 10.47 15.03 -1.28
CA GLN A 96 11.53 15.94 -1.75
C GLN A 96 12.34 15.38 -2.91
N VAL A 97 12.52 14.06 -2.96
CA VAL A 97 13.21 13.41 -4.09
C VAL A 97 12.24 13.03 -5.22
N GLY A 98 11.03 13.53 -5.20
CA GLY A 98 10.08 13.40 -6.30
C GLY A 98 9.29 12.10 -6.34
N MET A 99 9.24 11.34 -5.26
CA MET A 99 8.47 10.10 -5.21
C MET A 99 6.97 10.37 -5.12
N THR A 100 6.17 9.58 -5.84
CA THR A 100 4.72 9.59 -5.70
C THR A 100 4.35 8.69 -4.53
N ILE A 101 3.77 9.28 -3.48
CA ILE A 101 3.50 8.60 -2.23
C ILE A 101 2.00 8.51 -1.99
N TRP A 102 1.50 7.29 -1.78
CA TRP A 102 0.15 7.07 -1.27
C TRP A 102 0.28 6.90 0.24
N LEU A 103 -0.17 7.90 0.98
CA LEU A 103 -0.08 7.92 2.43
C LEU A 103 -1.40 7.42 3.01
N THR A 104 -1.35 6.24 3.63
CA THR A 104 -2.51 5.58 4.20
C THR A 104 -2.62 5.89 5.70
N PHE A 105 -3.85 5.88 6.21
CA PHE A 105 -4.09 6.06 7.64
C PHE A 105 -5.42 5.44 8.05
N PRO A 106 -5.57 4.11 7.96
CA PRO A 106 -6.82 3.48 8.38
C PRO A 106 -6.95 3.52 9.91
N LYS A 107 -8.07 4.04 10.40
CA LYS A 107 -8.37 4.13 11.82
C LYS A 107 -9.50 3.18 12.22
N SER A 108 -10.19 2.60 11.27
CA SER A 108 -11.35 1.75 11.50
C SER A 108 -11.34 0.59 10.51
N THR A 109 -12.19 -0.38 10.76
CA THR A 109 -12.38 -1.49 9.83
C THR A 109 -12.90 -1.00 8.47
N LEU A 110 -13.78 0.01 8.50
CA LEU A 110 -14.28 0.61 7.26
C LEU A 110 -13.17 1.28 6.47
N ASP A 111 -12.26 1.98 7.15
CA ASP A 111 -11.09 2.59 6.50
C ASP A 111 -10.21 1.54 5.86
N ALA A 112 -9.99 0.41 6.55
CA ALA A 112 -9.21 -0.71 6.00
C ALA A 112 -9.87 -1.28 4.75
N LEU A 113 -11.20 -1.38 4.72
CA LEU A 113 -11.94 -1.81 3.54
C LEU A 113 -11.79 -0.82 2.38
N ASN A 114 -11.81 0.47 2.68
CA ASN A 114 -11.62 1.51 1.67
C ASN A 114 -10.21 1.43 1.06
N LEU A 115 -9.21 1.02 1.85
CA LEU A 115 -7.87 0.75 1.30
C LEU A 115 -7.90 -0.40 0.31
N LEU A 116 -8.58 -1.49 0.64
CA LEU A 116 -8.70 -2.64 -0.26
C LEU A 116 -9.44 -2.27 -1.55
N TRP A 117 -10.52 -1.48 -1.45
CA TRP A 117 -11.23 -0.97 -2.62
C TRP A 117 -10.34 -0.07 -3.48
N THR A 118 -9.51 0.76 -2.83
CA THR A 118 -8.56 1.60 -3.55
C THR A 118 -7.56 0.76 -4.31
N LEU A 119 -7.04 -0.32 -3.69
CA LEU A 119 -6.16 -1.27 -4.38
C LEU A 119 -6.82 -1.91 -5.59
N VAL A 120 -8.08 -2.35 -5.45
CA VAL A 120 -8.83 -2.95 -6.54
C VAL A 120 -8.95 -1.98 -7.72
N LYS A 121 -9.29 -0.74 -7.43
CA LYS A 121 -9.45 0.29 -8.47
C LYS A 121 -8.10 0.69 -9.09
N LEU A 122 -7.09 0.87 -8.25
CA LEU A 122 -5.76 1.32 -8.68
C LEU A 122 -5.09 0.31 -9.62
N PHE A 123 -5.18 -0.98 -9.29
CA PHE A 123 -4.59 -2.06 -10.06
C PHE A 123 -5.58 -2.70 -11.05
N LYS A 124 -6.80 -2.17 -11.14
CA LYS A 124 -7.86 -2.64 -12.06
C LYS A 124 -8.16 -4.13 -11.87
N LEU A 125 -8.36 -4.55 -10.63
CA LEU A 125 -8.56 -5.93 -10.23
C LEU A 125 -10.04 -6.30 -10.15
N GLY A 126 -10.74 -6.30 -11.28
CA GLY A 126 -12.17 -6.61 -11.31
C GLY A 126 -12.51 -7.96 -10.68
N GLU A 127 -11.63 -8.96 -10.80
CA GLU A 127 -11.83 -10.29 -10.21
C GLU A 127 -11.83 -10.25 -8.68
N GLN A 128 -11.08 -9.32 -8.07
CA GLN A 128 -11.01 -9.18 -6.62
C GLN A 128 -12.14 -8.32 -6.05
N ALA A 129 -12.86 -7.60 -6.89
CA ALA A 129 -13.93 -6.70 -6.43
C ALA A 129 -15.01 -7.47 -5.67
N ALA A 130 -15.42 -8.64 -6.15
CA ALA A 130 -16.42 -9.47 -5.49
C ALA A 130 -15.97 -9.92 -4.11
N ARG A 131 -14.68 -10.24 -3.96
CA ARG A 131 -14.08 -10.64 -2.68
C ARG A 131 -14.13 -9.52 -1.66
N VAL A 132 -13.74 -8.30 -2.06
CA VAL A 132 -13.79 -7.13 -1.20
C VAL A 132 -15.24 -6.78 -0.84
N GLU A 133 -16.15 -6.90 -1.79
CA GLU A 133 -17.57 -6.68 -1.55
C GLU A 133 -18.13 -7.67 -0.52
N THR A 134 -17.73 -8.93 -0.59
CA THR A 134 -18.12 -9.94 0.41
C THR A 134 -17.59 -9.57 1.79
N MET A 135 -16.35 -9.12 1.89
CA MET A 135 -15.77 -8.64 3.15
C MET A 135 -16.57 -7.48 3.71
N ALA A 136 -16.97 -6.53 2.86
CA ALA A 136 -17.75 -5.36 3.26
C ALA A 136 -19.11 -5.77 3.84
N ARG A 137 -19.79 -6.71 3.21
CA ARG A 137 -21.07 -7.21 3.69
C ARG A 137 -20.95 -7.92 5.03
N THR A 138 -19.91 -8.72 5.20
CA THR A 138 -19.65 -9.43 6.45
C THR A 138 -19.42 -8.45 7.60
N LEU A 139 -18.62 -7.40 7.37
CA LEU A 139 -18.36 -6.37 8.37
C LEU A 139 -19.60 -5.57 8.72
N ASP A 140 -20.39 -5.18 7.74
CA ASP A 140 -21.63 -4.45 7.95
C ASP A 140 -22.59 -5.28 8.80
N TRP A 141 -22.72 -6.57 8.51
CA TRP A 141 -23.55 -7.47 9.30
C TRP A 141 -23.05 -7.61 10.74
N THR A 142 -21.73 -7.72 10.92
CA THR A 142 -21.10 -7.82 12.24
C THR A 142 -21.33 -6.56 13.07
N ASP A 143 -21.18 -5.38 12.45
CA ASP A 143 -21.43 -4.10 13.11
C ASP A 143 -22.87 -3.99 13.56
N ARG A 144 -23.83 -4.40 12.76
CA ARG A 144 -25.26 -4.42 13.12
C ARG A 144 -25.53 -5.36 14.28
N ALA A 145 -24.88 -6.52 14.30
CA ALA A 145 -25.03 -7.49 15.37
C ALA A 145 -24.47 -6.98 16.69
N THR A 146 -23.40 -6.17 16.67
CA THR A 146 -22.78 -5.61 17.87
C THR A 146 -23.49 -4.36 18.38
N THR A 147 -24.16 -3.62 17.51
CA THR A 147 -24.87 -2.39 17.89
C THR A 147 -26.35 -2.64 18.20
N GLY A 148 -26.84 -3.80 17.86
CA GLY A 148 -28.21 -4.22 18.16
C GLY A 148 -28.33 -4.85 19.52
#